data_3fc04c2047bab531c8a56eaa0494fa79
#
_entry.id   3fc04c2047bab531c8a56eaa0494fa79
#
_cell.length_a   1.000
_cell.length_b   1.000
_cell.length_c   1.000
_cell.angle_alpha   90.00
_cell.angle_beta   90.00
_cell.angle_gamma   90.00
#
_symmetry.space_group_name_H-M   'P 1'
#
loop_
_entity.id
_entity.type
_entity.pdbx_description
1 polymer ?
#
loop_
_entity_poly.entity_id
_entity_poly.type
_entity_poly.pdbx_seq_one_letter_code
_entity_poly.pdbx_strand_id
1 'polypeptide(L)'
;MRRRRECPQCDRRFTTFERRDPEPAYVIKRDGETQRFDRTKLRAALLAAAHKRPVTAVDVETIVDRIEVAAGDSGELSTGRIGELCLTELGAIDRGAYLQFLGTLADPVPAISEQTTAMGTSGSVRVGREDPQSPPKAAVRRGLDE
;
A
#
# COMPACT_ATOMS: atom_id res chain seq x y z
N MET A 1 -36.13 12.43 -1.90
CA MET A 1 -37.38 13.11 -2.35
C MET A 1 -37.49 14.44 -1.65
N ARG A 2 -37.89 15.51 -2.34
CA ARG A 2 -38.09 16.86 -1.76
C ARG A 2 -39.55 17.02 -1.39
N ARG A 3 -39.86 17.32 -0.12
CA ARG A 3 -41.24 17.57 0.35
C ARG A 3 -41.34 18.98 0.94
N ARG A 4 -42.40 19.68 0.57
CA ARG A 4 -42.77 20.99 1.15
C ARG A 4 -43.74 20.74 2.29
N ARG A 5 -43.41 21.21 3.48
CA ARG A 5 -44.22 21.06 4.70
C ARG A 5 -44.61 22.40 5.27
N GLU A 6 -45.71 22.44 5.99
CA GLU A 6 -46.18 23.59 6.71
C GLU A 6 -46.27 23.26 8.20
N CYS A 7 -45.81 24.16 9.03
CA CYS A 7 -45.87 23.98 10.48
C CYS A 7 -47.28 24.27 10.99
N PRO A 8 -48.00 23.36 11.66
CA PRO A 8 -49.37 23.60 12.12
C PRO A 8 -49.45 24.59 13.27
N GLN A 9 -48.32 25.00 13.88
CA GLN A 9 -48.31 25.92 15.01
C GLN A 9 -48.02 27.37 14.58
N CYS A 10 -47.29 27.57 13.47
CA CYS A 10 -46.84 28.92 13.06
C CYS A 10 -46.98 29.19 11.56
N ASP A 11 -47.63 28.32 10.80
CA ASP A 11 -47.89 28.37 9.36
C ASP A 11 -46.66 28.60 8.49
N ARG A 12 -45.45 28.43 9.08
CA ARG A 12 -44.21 28.55 8.33
C ARG A 12 -44.07 27.38 7.39
N ARG A 13 -43.75 27.69 6.14
CA ARG A 13 -43.43 26.69 5.13
C ARG A 13 -41.94 26.38 5.15
N PHE A 14 -41.59 25.11 5.21
CA PHE A 14 -40.22 24.63 5.13
C PHE A 14 -40.13 23.44 4.20
N THR A 15 -38.92 23.20 3.69
CA THR A 15 -38.65 22.12 2.79
C THR A 15 -37.87 21.03 3.54
N THR A 16 -38.34 19.80 3.47
CA THR A 16 -37.60 18.64 3.95
C THR A 16 -37.10 17.85 2.76
N PHE A 17 -35.90 17.31 2.90
CA PHE A 17 -35.31 16.37 1.95
C PHE A 17 -35.32 14.99 2.62
N GLU A 18 -36.09 14.08 2.07
CA GLU A 18 -35.99 12.67 2.45
C GLU A 18 -34.81 12.10 1.67
N ARG A 19 -33.77 11.71 2.39
CA ARG A 19 -32.69 10.89 1.88
C ARG A 19 -32.99 9.46 2.30
N ARG A 20 -32.72 8.53 1.41
CA ARG A 20 -32.66 7.13 1.79
C ARG A 20 -31.52 7.01 2.78
N ASP A 21 -31.73 6.40 3.95
CA ASP A 21 -30.61 6.03 4.79
C ASP A 21 -29.69 5.13 3.94
N PRO A 22 -28.42 5.44 3.80
CA PRO A 22 -27.51 4.56 3.07
C PRO A 22 -27.56 3.20 3.74
N GLU A 23 -27.75 2.16 2.94
CA GLU A 23 -27.59 0.79 3.45
C GLU A 23 -26.20 0.67 4.06
N PRO A 24 -26.04 -0.02 5.20
CA PRO A 24 -24.75 -0.16 5.82
C PRO A 24 -23.79 -0.86 4.86
N ALA A 25 -22.77 -0.14 4.41
CA ALA A 25 -21.74 -0.70 3.60
C ALA A 25 -20.80 -1.57 4.45
N TYR A 26 -20.38 -2.69 3.91
CA TYR A 26 -19.47 -3.61 4.56
C TYR A 26 -18.12 -3.67 3.85
N VAL A 27 -17.08 -3.94 4.62
CA VAL A 27 -15.71 -4.08 4.14
C VAL A 27 -15.22 -5.48 4.42
N ILE A 28 -14.83 -6.18 3.37
CA ILE A 28 -14.20 -7.50 3.45
C ILE A 28 -12.69 -7.30 3.61
N LYS A 29 -12.16 -7.76 4.72
CA LYS A 29 -10.71 -7.75 5.00
C LYS A 29 -9.98 -8.87 4.25
N ARG A 30 -8.65 -8.81 4.25
CA ARG A 30 -7.79 -9.82 3.60
C ARG A 30 -7.94 -11.21 4.21
N ASP A 31 -8.25 -11.31 5.50
CA ASP A 31 -8.52 -12.54 6.23
C ASP A 31 -9.94 -13.11 6.02
N GLY A 32 -10.77 -12.42 5.22
CA GLY A 32 -12.15 -12.78 4.95
C GLY A 32 -13.14 -12.24 5.99
N GLU A 33 -12.68 -11.56 7.05
CA GLU A 33 -13.57 -10.95 8.03
C GLU A 33 -14.33 -9.79 7.40
N THR A 34 -15.64 -9.74 7.65
CA THR A 34 -16.49 -8.65 7.20
C THR A 34 -16.74 -7.67 8.34
N GLN A 35 -16.45 -6.40 8.10
CA GLN A 35 -16.68 -5.31 9.06
C GLN A 35 -17.53 -4.23 8.42
N ARG A 36 -18.27 -3.49 9.27
CA ARG A 36 -18.95 -2.29 8.80
C ARG A 36 -17.93 -1.25 8.33
N PHE A 37 -18.25 -0.57 7.22
CA PHE A 37 -17.45 0.55 6.73
C PHE A 37 -17.33 1.63 7.80
N ASP A 38 -16.12 2.05 8.10
CA ASP A 38 -15.81 3.08 9.08
C ASP A 38 -15.21 4.31 8.39
N ARG A 39 -16.07 5.29 8.17
CA ARG A 39 -15.71 6.58 7.58
C ARG A 39 -14.58 7.27 8.35
N THR A 40 -14.62 7.23 9.69
CA THR A 40 -13.65 7.90 10.55
C THR A 40 -12.25 7.30 10.38
N LYS A 41 -12.20 5.97 10.28
CA LYS A 41 -10.95 5.25 10.07
C LYS A 41 -10.34 5.57 8.70
N LEU A 42 -11.16 5.58 7.64
CA LEU A 42 -10.71 5.94 6.31
C LEU A 42 -10.19 7.37 6.26
N ARG A 43 -10.94 8.31 6.83
CA ARG A 43 -10.56 9.73 6.93
C ARG A 43 -9.22 9.90 7.63
N ALA A 44 -9.00 9.23 8.76
CA ALA A 44 -7.75 9.30 9.50
C ALA A 44 -6.55 8.79 8.67
N ALA A 45 -6.72 7.70 7.93
CA ALA A 45 -5.69 7.16 7.05
C ALA A 45 -5.33 8.13 5.91
N LEU A 46 -6.33 8.75 5.28
CA LEU A 46 -6.12 9.74 4.22
C LEU A 46 -5.44 11.01 4.75
N LEU A 47 -5.84 11.51 5.94
CA LEU A 47 -5.19 12.66 6.57
C LEU A 47 -3.72 12.38 6.93
N ALA A 48 -3.41 11.17 7.37
CA ALA A 48 -2.03 10.77 7.62
C ALA A 48 -1.19 10.78 6.33
N ALA A 49 -1.75 10.27 5.22
CA ALA A 49 -1.10 10.32 3.92
C ALA A 49 -0.99 11.74 3.33
N ALA A 50 -1.90 12.64 3.72
CA ALA A 50 -1.88 14.04 3.33
C ALA A 50 -0.92 14.90 4.16
N HIS A 51 -0.25 14.33 5.16
CA HIS A 51 0.64 15.09 6.05
C HIS A 51 1.77 15.76 5.26
N LYS A 52 1.92 17.08 5.45
CA LYS A 52 2.88 17.93 4.72
C LYS A 52 2.73 17.88 3.18
N ARG A 53 1.52 17.61 2.71
CA ARG A 53 1.19 17.61 1.28
C ARG A 53 0.11 18.66 0.97
N PRO A 54 0.03 19.14 -0.28
CA PRO A 54 -0.97 20.14 -0.69
C PRO A 54 -2.37 19.48 -0.92
N VAL A 55 -2.76 18.61 0.01
CA VAL A 55 -4.09 17.98 0.03
C VAL A 55 -4.86 18.55 1.20
N THR A 56 -5.98 19.19 0.91
CA THR A 56 -6.79 19.87 1.92
C THR A 56 -7.71 18.90 2.66
N ALA A 57 -8.23 19.33 3.82
CA ALA A 57 -9.25 18.55 4.52
C ALA A 57 -10.53 18.39 3.69
N VAL A 58 -10.84 19.34 2.82
CA VAL A 58 -12.00 19.28 1.92
C VAL A 58 -11.79 18.19 0.86
N ASP A 59 -10.59 18.09 0.31
CA ASP A 59 -10.26 17.03 -0.64
C ASP A 59 -10.41 15.66 0.00
N VAL A 60 -9.92 15.50 1.24
CA VAL A 60 -10.05 14.24 2.00
C VAL A 60 -11.52 13.89 2.23
N GLU A 61 -12.37 14.84 2.64
CA GLU A 61 -13.81 14.60 2.82
C GLU A 61 -14.47 14.18 1.49
N THR A 62 -14.10 14.84 0.39
CA THR A 62 -14.62 14.51 -0.95
C THR A 62 -14.26 13.08 -1.35
N ILE A 63 -13.02 12.64 -1.08
CA ILE A 63 -12.58 11.26 -1.34
C ILE A 63 -13.38 10.28 -0.49
N VAL A 64 -13.53 10.56 0.81
CA VAL A 64 -14.30 9.70 1.73
C VAL A 64 -15.75 9.57 1.27
N ASP A 65 -16.40 10.67 0.87
CA ASP A 65 -17.77 10.66 0.38
C ASP A 65 -17.93 9.79 -0.87
N ARG A 66 -17.00 9.89 -1.82
CA ARG A 66 -17.02 9.08 -3.05
C ARG A 66 -16.87 7.59 -2.76
N ILE A 67 -15.97 7.24 -1.83
CA ILE A 67 -15.75 5.84 -1.45
C ILE A 67 -16.96 5.30 -0.69
N GLU A 68 -17.58 6.10 0.18
CA GLU A 68 -18.79 5.71 0.91
C GLU A 68 -19.96 5.44 -0.05
N VAL A 69 -20.14 6.27 -1.07
CA VAL A 69 -21.13 6.06 -2.13
C VAL A 69 -20.84 4.76 -2.89
N ALA A 70 -19.59 4.57 -3.32
CA ALA A 70 -19.19 3.36 -4.03
C ALA A 70 -19.39 2.09 -3.18
N ALA A 71 -19.15 2.18 -1.86
CA ALA A 71 -19.37 1.10 -0.93
C ALA A 71 -20.88 0.80 -0.74
N GLY A 72 -21.70 1.86 -0.66
CA GLY A 72 -23.14 1.73 -0.56
C GLY A 72 -23.79 1.13 -1.81
N ASP A 73 -23.33 1.53 -2.99
CA ASP A 73 -23.82 1.02 -4.27
C ASP A 73 -23.46 -0.47 -4.49
N SER A 74 -22.31 -0.89 -4.00
CA SER A 74 -21.83 -2.27 -4.12
C SER A 74 -22.31 -3.19 -3.00
N GLY A 75 -22.78 -2.61 -1.87
CA GLY A 75 -23.11 -3.34 -0.63
C GLY A 75 -21.89 -3.84 0.13
N GLU A 76 -20.87 -4.32 -0.57
CA GLU A 76 -19.62 -4.83 -0.02
C GLU A 76 -18.43 -4.37 -0.85
N LEU A 77 -17.35 -3.93 -0.19
CA LEU A 77 -16.08 -3.61 -0.82
C LEU A 77 -14.92 -4.30 -0.10
N SER A 78 -13.98 -4.85 -0.85
CA SER A 78 -12.73 -5.34 -0.24
C SER A 78 -11.82 -4.18 0.19
N THR A 79 -11.02 -4.40 1.24
CA THR A 79 -9.98 -3.43 1.67
C THR A 79 -9.02 -3.07 0.54
N GLY A 80 -8.70 -4.04 -0.33
CA GLY A 80 -7.88 -3.80 -1.52
C GLY A 80 -8.54 -2.80 -2.48
N ARG A 81 -9.82 -2.98 -2.77
CA ARG A 81 -10.57 -2.10 -3.65
C ARG A 81 -10.70 -0.68 -3.11
N ILE A 82 -10.93 -0.54 -1.78
CA ILE A 82 -10.92 0.77 -1.12
C ILE A 82 -9.55 1.43 -1.28
N GLY A 83 -8.47 0.67 -1.08
CA GLY A 83 -7.10 1.17 -1.27
C GLY A 83 -6.85 1.67 -2.69
N GLU A 84 -7.26 0.93 -3.71
CA GLU A 84 -7.15 1.35 -5.12
C GLU A 84 -7.91 2.65 -5.42
N LEU A 85 -9.14 2.78 -4.91
CA LEU A 85 -9.94 3.99 -5.06
C LEU A 85 -9.24 5.19 -4.39
N CYS A 86 -8.74 5.03 -3.17
CA CYS A 86 -7.96 6.06 -2.48
C CYS A 86 -6.72 6.48 -3.27
N LEU A 87 -5.97 5.52 -3.81
CA LEU A 87 -4.79 5.79 -4.63
C LEU A 87 -5.13 6.55 -5.90
N THR A 88 -6.22 6.20 -6.57
CA THR A 88 -6.69 6.89 -7.77
C THR A 88 -7.02 8.36 -7.47
N GLU A 89 -7.78 8.61 -6.42
CA GLU A 89 -8.18 9.96 -6.03
C GLU A 89 -6.98 10.80 -5.55
N LEU A 90 -6.13 10.25 -4.68
CA LEU A 90 -4.92 10.93 -4.21
C LEU A 90 -3.95 11.22 -5.35
N GLY A 91 -3.78 10.29 -6.27
CA GLY A 91 -2.90 10.44 -7.43
C GLY A 91 -3.31 11.56 -8.37
N ALA A 92 -4.61 11.85 -8.45
CA ALA A 92 -5.15 12.97 -9.23
C ALA A 92 -4.86 14.34 -8.57
N ILE A 93 -4.67 14.37 -7.25
CA ILE A 93 -4.43 15.62 -6.48
C ILE A 93 -2.93 15.84 -6.26
N ASP A 94 -2.24 14.84 -5.69
CA ASP A 94 -0.84 14.95 -5.31
C ASP A 94 -0.13 13.59 -5.32
N ARG A 95 0.93 13.49 -6.12
CA ARG A 95 1.73 12.26 -6.22
C ARG A 95 2.43 11.88 -4.92
N GLY A 96 2.80 12.83 -4.08
CA GLY A 96 3.44 12.54 -2.81
C GLY A 96 2.48 11.92 -1.80
N ALA A 97 1.25 12.44 -1.71
CA ALA A 97 0.20 11.84 -0.91
C ALA A 97 -0.14 10.41 -1.39
N TYR A 98 -0.20 10.22 -2.72
CA TYR A 98 -0.33 8.89 -3.33
C TYR A 98 0.76 7.93 -2.83
N LEU A 99 2.03 8.32 -2.89
CA LEU A 99 3.16 7.47 -2.47
C LEU A 99 3.15 7.19 -0.97
N GLN A 100 2.78 8.19 -0.15
CA GLN A 100 2.65 8.00 1.30
C GLN A 100 1.53 7.01 1.61
N PHE A 101 0.38 7.13 0.95
CA PHE A 101 -0.72 6.19 1.13
C PHE A 101 -0.40 4.79 0.63
N LEU A 102 0.24 4.68 -0.53
CA LEU A 102 0.71 3.40 -1.09
C LEU A 102 1.62 2.66 -0.10
N GLY A 103 2.52 3.37 0.57
CA GLY A 103 3.39 2.81 1.61
C GLY A 103 2.64 2.24 2.81
N THR A 104 1.43 2.73 3.11
CA THR A 104 0.60 2.20 4.20
C THR A 104 -0.18 0.95 3.80
N LEU A 105 -0.40 0.74 2.50
CA LEU A 105 -1.10 -0.43 1.95
C LEU A 105 -0.16 -1.61 1.69
N ALA A 106 1.12 -1.35 1.51
CA ALA A 106 2.13 -2.39 1.36
C ALA A 106 2.14 -3.25 2.64
N ASP A 107 2.15 -4.57 2.45
CA ASP A 107 2.42 -5.47 3.56
C ASP A 107 3.75 -5.06 4.18
N PRO A 108 3.90 -5.10 5.51
CA PRO A 108 5.19 -4.83 6.12
C PRO A 108 6.20 -5.74 5.44
N VAL A 109 7.14 -5.15 4.71
CA VAL A 109 8.28 -5.89 4.16
C VAL A 109 8.86 -6.64 5.34
N PRO A 110 8.95 -7.98 5.30
CA PRO A 110 9.56 -8.71 6.40
C PRO A 110 10.91 -8.05 6.65
N ALA A 111 11.16 -7.64 7.89
CA ALA A 111 12.41 -7.00 8.26
C ALA A 111 13.51 -7.87 7.66
N ILE A 112 14.30 -7.29 6.75
CA ILE A 112 15.49 -7.94 6.22
C ILE A 112 16.31 -8.19 7.46
N SER A 113 16.28 -9.42 7.96
CA SER A 113 17.20 -9.85 8.99
C SER A 113 18.57 -9.63 8.37
N GLU A 114 19.26 -8.57 8.79
CA GLU A 114 20.68 -8.41 8.54
C GLU A 114 21.35 -9.60 9.19
N GLN A 115 21.45 -10.67 8.42
CA GLN A 115 22.43 -11.69 8.72
C GLN A 115 23.77 -11.02 8.42
N THR A 116 24.27 -10.29 9.43
CA THR A 116 25.67 -9.96 9.54
C THR A 116 26.39 -11.29 9.60
N THR A 117 26.80 -11.75 8.43
CA THR A 117 27.80 -12.82 8.33
C THR A 117 29.05 -12.21 8.95
N ALA A 118 29.22 -12.47 10.22
CA ALA A 118 30.52 -12.29 10.86
C ALA A 118 31.46 -13.27 10.17
N MET A 119 32.14 -12.77 9.13
CA MET A 119 33.34 -13.43 8.60
C MET A 119 34.38 -13.41 9.70
N GLY A 120 34.45 -14.50 10.43
CA GLY A 120 35.53 -14.81 11.32
C GLY A 120 36.83 -14.88 10.54
N THR A 121 37.64 -13.83 10.65
CA THR A 121 39.01 -13.81 10.20
C THR A 121 39.83 -14.69 11.14
N SER A 122 39.95 -15.96 10.83
CA SER A 122 40.95 -16.83 11.45
C SER A 122 41.45 -17.81 10.40
N GLY A 123 42.36 -17.32 9.58
CA GLY A 123 43.09 -18.06 8.57
C GLY A 123 44.55 -17.68 8.69
N SER A 124 45.26 -18.33 9.59
CA SER A 124 46.71 -18.31 9.68
C SER A 124 47.30 -18.81 8.37
N VAL A 125 47.83 -17.89 7.58
CA VAL A 125 48.59 -18.21 6.36
C VAL A 125 49.97 -18.67 6.81
N ARG A 126 50.20 -19.98 6.79
CA ARG A 126 51.55 -20.54 6.81
C ARG A 126 52.16 -20.29 5.47
N VAL A 127 53.20 -19.43 5.44
CA VAL A 127 54.12 -19.26 4.33
C VAL A 127 54.96 -20.52 4.21
N GLY A 128 54.59 -21.38 3.25
CA GLY A 128 55.46 -22.47 2.81
C GLY A 128 56.49 -21.94 1.82
N ARG A 129 57.77 -22.03 2.20
CA ARG A 129 58.89 -21.83 1.30
C ARG A 129 58.87 -22.95 0.26
N GLU A 130 58.71 -22.63 -1.01
CA GLU A 130 59.06 -23.48 -2.12
C GLU A 130 60.41 -23.12 -2.62
N ASP A 131 61.31 -24.12 -2.60
CA ASP A 131 62.64 -24.11 -3.21
C ASP A 131 62.54 -24.16 -4.71
N PRO A 132 63.41 -23.42 -5.42
CA PRO A 132 63.51 -23.49 -6.87
C PRO A 132 64.56 -24.48 -7.29
N GLN A 133 64.21 -25.64 -7.74
CA GLN A 133 65.13 -26.46 -8.60
C GLN A 133 64.40 -27.69 -9.14
N SER A 134 64.13 -27.71 -10.43
CA SER A 134 64.50 -28.83 -11.33
C SER A 134 64.03 -28.57 -12.77
N PRO A 135 64.84 -28.93 -13.75
CA PRO A 135 64.73 -28.51 -15.15
C PRO A 135 63.83 -29.43 -15.98
N PRO A 136 63.59 -29.08 -17.25
CA PRO A 136 62.60 -29.77 -18.08
C PRO A 136 63.21 -30.99 -18.74
N LYS A 137 62.48 -32.08 -18.80
CA LYS A 137 62.82 -33.20 -19.71
C LYS A 137 61.95 -33.14 -20.95
N ALA A 138 62.74 -33.13 -22.03
CA ALA A 138 62.36 -33.08 -23.41
C ALA A 138 61.67 -34.37 -23.91
N ALA A 139 60.91 -34.18 -24.98
CA ALA A 139 60.76 -34.98 -26.17
C ALA A 139 60.20 -36.40 -26.01
N VAL A 140 59.23 -36.72 -26.83
CA VAL A 140 59.40 -37.63 -27.95
C VAL A 140 58.22 -37.53 -28.92
N ARG A 141 58.56 -37.38 -30.15
CA ARG A 141 57.82 -37.51 -31.39
C ARG A 141 57.16 -38.86 -31.56
N ARG A 142 56.13 -38.91 -32.35
CA ARG A 142 55.82 -39.74 -33.51
C ARG A 142 54.33 -39.90 -33.54
N GLY A 143 53.65 -39.81 -34.62
CA GLY A 143 53.89 -40.09 -36.01
C GLY A 143 52.53 -40.41 -36.57
N LEU A 144 52.25 -39.82 -37.66
CA LEU A 144 51.81 -40.40 -38.93
C LEU A 144 50.60 -41.36 -38.90
N ASP A 145 49.79 -41.01 -39.83
CA ASP A 145 49.09 -41.77 -40.89
C ASP A 145 47.58 -42.01 -40.59
N GLU A 146 46.87 -41.62 -41.43
CA GLU A 146 46.12 -41.69 -42.71
C GLU A 146 44.80 -40.92 -42.53
#